data_f5eb15d74a3f7e5bf2e66362cc6110e5
#
_entry.id   f5eb15d74a3f7e5bf2e66362cc6110e5
#
_cell.length_a   1.000
_cell.length_b   1.000
_cell.length_c   1.000
_cell.angle_alpha   90.00
_cell.angle_beta   90.00
_cell.angle_gamma   90.00
#
_symmetry.space_group_name_H-M   'P 1'
#
loop_
_entity.id
_entity.type
_entity.pdbx_description
1 polymer ?
#
loop_
_entity_poly.entity_id
_entity_poly.type
_entity_poly.pdbx_seq_one_letter_code
_entity_poly.pdbx_strand_id
1 'polypeptide(L)'
;MLRCIKTLCRLACVGVVLTTLAGAATVSAAAAPGVRITDGSDQNLQSMLAAIADAPNADRGAHAEYISRLFLGTPYGAHTLIGSATEPEQHVVELERVDCFTYADYVEALKRSDSRDEFIANLVGVRYKNGDVSFENRKHFFTDWSASAPALATDVTAGLSDNAVQTSKRLNSKDDGGVYLPGLPVVPRTVTYVPSEQVDDDVVSRLATGDYLGAYAQDGGLDVTHVGMFIDAPDGPVFRHASSQSGRVIDTPLSAYLGTIDGIVVLRPVM
;
A
#
# COMPACT_ATOMS: atom_id res chain seq x y z
N MET A 1 6.47 49.98 82.68
CA MET A 1 6.52 51.39 82.22
C MET A 1 7.43 51.41 80.99
N LEU A 2 7.01 51.94 79.98
CA LEU A 2 7.52 52.60 78.76
C LEU A 2 7.12 51.99 77.41
N ARG A 3 6.48 52.82 76.65
CA ARG A 3 5.86 52.58 75.36
C ARG A 3 6.91 52.41 74.27
N CYS A 4 6.67 51.42 73.41
CA CYS A 4 7.40 51.21 72.15
C CYS A 4 6.63 51.75 70.98
N ILE A 5 7.23 52.61 70.16
CA ILE A 5 6.67 53.24 69.00
C ILE A 5 6.97 52.33 67.81
N LYS A 6 5.91 51.91 67.07
CA LYS A 6 6.03 51.12 65.82
C LYS A 6 6.21 52.05 64.65
N THR A 7 7.28 51.93 63.93
CA THR A 7 7.50 52.55 62.62
C THR A 7 7.20 51.53 61.50
N LEU A 8 6.19 51.74 60.68
CA LEU A 8 5.83 50.95 59.52
C LEU A 8 6.74 51.35 58.35
N CYS A 9 7.54 50.42 57.87
CA CYS A 9 8.23 50.56 56.59
C CYS A 9 7.42 49.83 55.54
N ARG A 10 6.85 50.57 54.56
CA ARG A 10 6.17 50.01 53.40
C ARG A 10 7.22 49.74 52.29
N LEU A 11 7.54 48.47 52.01
CA LEU A 11 8.24 48.06 50.80
C LEU A 11 7.22 47.92 49.67
N ALA A 12 7.40 48.72 48.65
CA ALA A 12 6.68 48.54 47.36
C ALA A 12 7.38 47.44 46.53
N CYS A 13 6.74 46.29 46.38
CA CYS A 13 7.20 45.29 45.41
C CYS A 13 6.72 45.67 44.00
N VAL A 14 7.68 46.09 43.19
CA VAL A 14 7.44 46.21 41.75
C VAL A 14 7.54 44.83 41.12
N GLY A 15 6.39 44.25 40.77
CA GLY A 15 6.32 42.99 40.04
C GLY A 15 6.62 43.23 38.58
N VAL A 16 7.75 42.71 38.09
CA VAL A 16 8.07 42.63 36.67
C VAL A 16 7.33 41.42 36.12
N VAL A 17 6.26 41.65 35.33
CA VAL A 17 5.59 40.61 34.57
C VAL A 17 6.41 40.35 33.31
N LEU A 18 7.17 39.24 33.28
CA LEU A 18 7.76 38.73 32.04
C LEU A 18 6.65 38.00 31.24
N THR A 19 6.16 38.66 30.21
CA THR A 19 5.32 38.01 29.20
C THR A 19 6.24 37.25 28.24
N THR A 20 6.33 35.92 28.40
CA THR A 20 6.94 35.04 27.42
C THR A 20 5.99 34.92 26.22
N LEU A 21 6.31 35.56 25.10
CA LEU A 21 5.68 35.26 23.81
C LEU A 21 6.15 33.86 23.38
N ALA A 22 5.31 32.85 23.56
CA ALA A 22 5.46 31.56 22.90
C ALA A 22 5.17 31.78 21.41
N GLY A 23 6.22 31.91 20.59
CA GLY A 23 6.12 31.87 19.15
C GLY A 23 5.67 30.47 18.73
N ALA A 24 4.41 30.32 18.36
CA ALA A 24 3.95 29.13 17.66
C ALA A 24 4.67 29.10 16.31
N ALA A 25 5.64 28.21 16.17
CA ALA A 25 6.20 27.87 14.88
C ALA A 25 5.08 27.21 14.07
N THR A 26 4.51 27.94 13.13
CA THR A 26 3.65 27.36 12.11
C THR A 26 4.52 26.46 11.25
N VAL A 27 4.44 25.14 11.47
CA VAL A 27 4.92 24.17 10.51
C VAL A 27 4.10 24.40 9.24
N SER A 28 4.71 25.02 8.25
CA SER A 28 4.14 25.12 6.91
C SER A 28 4.00 23.69 6.40
N ALA A 29 2.78 23.18 6.34
CA ALA A 29 2.52 21.95 5.61
C ALA A 29 3.02 22.19 4.18
N ALA A 30 4.02 21.41 3.76
CA ALA A 30 4.44 21.41 2.37
C ALA A 30 3.18 21.12 1.55
N ALA A 31 2.94 21.95 0.52
CA ALA A 31 1.81 21.72 -0.38
C ALA A 31 1.95 20.27 -0.91
N ALA A 32 0.87 19.49 -0.80
CA ALA A 32 0.88 18.14 -1.33
C ALA A 32 1.29 18.21 -2.80
N PRO A 33 2.21 17.35 -3.26
CA PRO A 33 2.64 17.35 -4.66
C PRO A 33 1.40 17.23 -5.54
N GLY A 34 1.32 18.06 -6.60
CA GLY A 34 0.17 18.09 -7.50
C GLY A 34 -0.09 16.67 -8.05
N VAL A 35 -1.32 16.21 -7.92
CA VAL A 35 -1.72 14.91 -8.49
C VAL A 35 -1.89 15.06 -10.00
N ARG A 36 -1.36 14.08 -10.75
CA ARG A 36 -1.64 13.92 -12.18
C ARG A 36 -2.79 12.91 -12.35
N ILE A 37 -3.93 13.40 -12.76
CA ILE A 37 -5.15 12.62 -13.00
C ILE A 37 -5.82 13.12 -14.27
N THR A 38 -6.30 12.20 -15.13
CA THR A 38 -7.11 12.54 -16.30
C THR A 38 -8.58 12.78 -15.89
N ASP A 39 -9.34 13.48 -16.73
CA ASP A 39 -10.77 13.68 -16.51
C ASP A 39 -11.52 12.33 -16.44
N GLY A 40 -11.13 11.33 -17.25
CA GLY A 40 -11.70 9.99 -17.23
C GLY A 40 -11.41 9.25 -15.94
N SER A 41 -10.17 9.30 -15.47
CA SER A 41 -9.76 8.71 -14.17
C SER A 41 -10.44 9.39 -12.99
N ASP A 42 -10.62 10.72 -13.03
CA ASP A 42 -11.31 11.45 -11.97
C ASP A 42 -12.81 11.10 -11.92
N GLN A 43 -13.48 10.97 -13.08
CA GLN A 43 -14.86 10.50 -13.17
C GLN A 43 -15.03 9.06 -12.66
N ASN A 44 -14.10 8.16 -13.01
CA ASN A 44 -14.09 6.79 -12.49
C ASN A 44 -13.93 6.77 -10.97
N LEU A 45 -13.01 7.58 -10.42
CA LEU A 45 -12.81 7.70 -8.97
C LEU A 45 -14.09 8.16 -8.26
N GLN A 46 -14.74 9.22 -8.76
CA GLN A 46 -15.98 9.73 -8.17
C GLN A 46 -17.10 8.68 -8.22
N SER A 47 -17.21 7.94 -9.32
CA SER A 47 -18.19 6.87 -9.48
C SER A 47 -17.94 5.72 -8.50
N MET A 48 -16.68 5.32 -8.31
CA MET A 48 -16.28 4.28 -7.35
C MET A 48 -16.57 4.72 -5.91
N LEU A 49 -16.20 5.95 -5.54
CA LEU A 49 -16.47 6.48 -4.20
C LEU A 49 -17.97 6.57 -3.90
N ALA A 50 -18.79 7.01 -4.86
CA ALA A 50 -20.23 7.01 -4.71
C ALA A 50 -20.79 5.60 -4.51
N ALA A 51 -20.31 4.61 -5.29
CA ALA A 51 -20.71 3.22 -5.14
C ALA A 51 -20.31 2.63 -3.78
N ILE A 52 -19.13 3.00 -3.26
CA ILE A 52 -18.63 2.58 -1.94
C ILE A 52 -19.49 3.19 -0.82
N ALA A 53 -19.85 4.47 -0.93
CA ALA A 53 -20.70 5.15 0.05
C ALA A 53 -22.12 4.56 0.12
N ASP A 54 -22.64 4.06 -1.00
CA ASP A 54 -23.96 3.40 -1.08
C ASP A 54 -23.90 1.91 -0.69
N ALA A 55 -22.69 1.35 -0.48
CA ALA A 55 -22.53 -0.06 -0.14
C ALA A 55 -23.04 -0.36 1.29
N PRO A 56 -23.66 -1.55 1.51
CA PRO A 56 -24.02 -1.96 2.87
C PRO A 56 -22.79 -2.01 3.79
N ASN A 57 -23.01 -1.67 5.06
CA ASN A 57 -22.00 -1.88 6.10
C ASN A 57 -21.59 -3.37 6.11
N ALA A 58 -20.32 -3.65 5.82
CA ALA A 58 -19.81 -5.00 5.64
C ALA A 58 -18.57 -5.20 6.53
N ASP A 59 -18.24 -6.46 6.80
CA ASP A 59 -16.95 -6.78 7.38
C ASP A 59 -15.80 -6.45 6.41
N ARG A 60 -14.57 -6.53 6.91
CA ARG A 60 -13.37 -6.15 6.14
C ARG A 60 -13.21 -6.94 4.84
N GLY A 61 -13.53 -8.22 4.86
CA GLY A 61 -13.44 -9.09 3.69
C GLY A 61 -14.46 -8.70 2.63
N ALA A 62 -15.72 -8.56 3.02
CA ALA A 62 -16.80 -8.13 2.13
C ALA A 62 -16.56 -6.72 1.56
N HIS A 63 -16.00 -5.81 2.37
CA HIS A 63 -15.60 -4.47 1.90
C HIS A 63 -14.48 -4.54 0.86
N ALA A 64 -13.44 -5.34 1.10
CA ALA A 64 -12.34 -5.54 0.15
C ALA A 64 -12.82 -6.21 -1.15
N GLU A 65 -13.71 -7.21 -1.03
CA GLU A 65 -14.34 -7.85 -2.20
C GLU A 65 -15.12 -6.83 -3.03
N TYR A 66 -15.99 -6.06 -2.38
CA TYR A 66 -16.82 -5.06 -3.05
C TYR A 66 -15.97 -4.04 -3.82
N ILE A 67 -14.96 -3.43 -3.18
CA ILE A 67 -14.10 -2.44 -3.81
C ILE A 67 -13.30 -3.05 -4.96
N SER A 68 -12.68 -4.20 -4.73
CA SER A 68 -11.88 -4.87 -5.78
C SER A 68 -12.73 -5.26 -7.00
N ARG A 69 -14.01 -5.60 -6.79
CA ARG A 69 -14.97 -5.93 -7.84
C ARG A 69 -15.31 -4.74 -8.75
N LEU A 70 -15.24 -3.50 -8.24
CA LEU A 70 -15.46 -2.30 -9.07
C LEU A 70 -14.46 -2.18 -10.22
N PHE A 71 -13.33 -2.86 -10.14
CA PHE A 71 -12.32 -2.90 -11.19
C PHE A 71 -12.52 -4.00 -12.23
N LEU A 72 -13.44 -4.96 -12.02
CA LEU A 72 -13.63 -6.05 -12.99
C LEU A 72 -13.95 -5.49 -14.38
N GLY A 73 -13.18 -5.96 -15.38
CA GLY A 73 -13.27 -5.48 -16.76
C GLY A 73 -12.43 -4.25 -17.07
N THR A 74 -11.86 -3.54 -16.08
CA THR A 74 -10.93 -2.44 -16.33
C THR A 74 -9.78 -2.91 -17.22
N PRO A 75 -9.45 -2.20 -18.31
CA PRO A 75 -8.37 -2.57 -19.23
C PRO A 75 -7.02 -2.72 -18.51
N TYR A 76 -6.20 -3.68 -18.96
CA TYR A 76 -4.81 -3.76 -18.56
C TYR A 76 -3.98 -2.65 -19.20
N GLY A 77 -3.13 -1.98 -18.43
CA GLY A 77 -2.19 -0.99 -18.94
C GLY A 77 -0.93 -0.92 -18.10
N ALA A 78 0.19 -1.34 -18.67
CA ALA A 78 1.50 -1.20 -18.03
C ALA A 78 2.06 0.21 -18.18
N HIS A 79 3.05 0.55 -17.34
CA HIS A 79 3.82 1.79 -17.42
C HIS A 79 2.99 3.08 -17.34
N THR A 80 1.97 3.08 -16.49
CA THR A 80 1.11 4.27 -16.26
C THR A 80 1.75 5.27 -15.28
N LEU A 81 2.70 4.84 -14.45
CA LEU A 81 3.40 5.69 -13.50
C LEU A 81 4.55 6.46 -14.17
N ILE A 82 4.80 7.67 -13.71
CA ILE A 82 5.85 8.57 -14.20
C ILE A 82 6.88 8.74 -13.10
N GLY A 83 8.15 8.57 -13.46
CA GLY A 83 9.30 8.71 -12.58
C GLY A 83 10.36 7.64 -12.85
N SER A 84 11.61 8.04 -12.82
CA SER A 84 12.78 7.18 -13.01
C SER A 84 14.00 7.84 -12.38
N ALA A 85 15.18 7.22 -12.50
CA ALA A 85 16.44 7.84 -12.11
C ALA A 85 16.73 9.19 -12.79
N THR A 86 16.10 9.47 -13.93
CA THR A 86 16.35 10.67 -14.75
C THR A 86 15.09 11.50 -15.02
N GLU A 87 13.93 11.02 -14.58
CA GLU A 87 12.65 11.72 -14.71
C GLU A 87 12.03 11.92 -13.32
N PRO A 88 11.68 13.16 -12.93
CA PRO A 88 11.05 13.41 -11.64
C PRO A 88 9.77 12.60 -11.45
N GLU A 89 9.61 12.04 -10.25
CA GLU A 89 8.42 11.31 -9.86
C GLU A 89 7.18 12.19 -9.88
N GLN A 90 6.07 11.67 -10.38
CA GLN A 90 4.77 12.32 -10.33
C GLN A 90 3.77 11.41 -9.61
N HIS A 91 2.92 12.00 -8.77
CA HIS A 91 1.82 11.27 -8.15
C HIS A 91 0.70 11.08 -9.16
N VAL A 92 0.71 9.93 -9.85
CA VAL A 92 -0.24 9.60 -10.93
C VAL A 92 -1.42 8.81 -10.39
N VAL A 93 -2.63 9.20 -10.79
CA VAL A 93 -3.87 8.42 -10.67
C VAL A 93 -4.38 8.08 -12.07
N GLU A 94 -4.36 6.80 -12.41
CA GLU A 94 -4.82 6.26 -13.70
C GLU A 94 -5.83 5.12 -13.44
N LEU A 95 -7.12 5.41 -13.62
CA LEU A 95 -8.22 4.47 -13.34
C LEU A 95 -8.96 4.02 -14.61
N GLU A 96 -8.47 4.41 -15.79
CA GLU A 96 -9.01 3.94 -17.07
C GLU A 96 -8.34 2.63 -17.50
N ARG A 97 -7.16 2.33 -16.95
CA ARG A 97 -6.40 1.09 -17.13
C ARG A 97 -5.44 0.88 -15.97
N VAL A 98 -5.18 -0.36 -15.62
CA VAL A 98 -4.31 -0.71 -14.50
C VAL A 98 -3.39 -1.88 -14.85
N ASP A 99 -2.21 -1.92 -14.27
CA ASP A 99 -1.42 -3.16 -14.17
C ASP A 99 -1.71 -3.84 -12.83
N CYS A 100 -1.06 -4.98 -12.59
CA CYS A 100 -1.31 -5.78 -11.38
C CYS A 100 -0.96 -5.03 -10.09
N PHE A 101 0.08 -4.20 -10.10
CA PHE A 101 0.55 -3.49 -8.91
C PHE A 101 -0.27 -2.22 -8.65
N THR A 102 -0.53 -1.43 -9.69
CA THR A 102 -1.38 -0.24 -9.58
C THR A 102 -2.82 -0.59 -9.24
N TYR A 103 -3.35 -1.75 -9.72
CA TYR A 103 -4.63 -2.29 -9.26
C TYR A 103 -4.64 -2.51 -7.74
N ALA A 104 -3.62 -3.18 -7.19
CA ALA A 104 -3.51 -3.41 -5.76
C ALA A 104 -3.39 -2.08 -4.97
N ASP A 105 -2.56 -1.14 -5.45
CA ASP A 105 -2.42 0.21 -4.87
C ASP A 105 -3.78 0.92 -4.76
N TYR A 106 -4.56 0.94 -5.85
CA TYR A 106 -5.84 1.65 -5.90
C TYR A 106 -6.90 1.00 -5.04
N VAL A 107 -6.99 -0.32 -5.02
CA VAL A 107 -7.91 -1.04 -4.14
C VAL A 107 -7.58 -0.72 -2.68
N GLU A 108 -6.30 -0.78 -2.29
CA GLU A 108 -5.89 -0.50 -0.92
C GLU A 108 -6.13 0.96 -0.51
N ALA A 109 -5.93 1.92 -1.42
CA ALA A 109 -6.21 3.32 -1.16
C ALA A 109 -7.73 3.57 -1.03
N LEU A 110 -8.57 3.00 -1.91
CA LEU A 110 -10.02 3.12 -1.85
C LEU A 110 -10.62 2.56 -0.55
N LYS A 111 -10.09 1.44 -0.05
CA LYS A 111 -10.51 0.84 1.23
C LYS A 111 -10.38 1.78 2.43
N ARG A 112 -9.59 2.83 2.30
CA ARG A 112 -9.22 3.79 3.36
C ARG A 112 -9.81 5.19 3.12
N SER A 113 -10.70 5.36 2.14
CA SER A 113 -11.09 6.68 1.65
C SER A 113 -12.58 6.80 1.47
N ASP A 114 -13.14 7.88 2.01
CA ASP A 114 -14.54 8.27 1.85
C ASP A 114 -14.69 9.46 0.87
N SER A 115 -13.59 10.04 0.44
CA SER A 115 -13.55 11.20 -0.45
C SER A 115 -12.37 11.15 -1.43
N ARG A 116 -12.49 11.97 -2.50
CA ARG A 116 -11.43 12.14 -3.50
C ARG A 116 -10.09 12.58 -2.87
N ASP A 117 -10.12 13.54 -1.98
CA ASP A 117 -8.90 14.08 -1.36
C ASP A 117 -8.27 13.06 -0.41
N GLU A 118 -9.08 12.30 0.32
CA GLU A 118 -8.59 11.17 1.13
C GLU A 118 -7.99 10.07 0.27
N PHE A 119 -8.62 9.72 -0.87
CA PHE A 119 -8.06 8.74 -1.79
C PHE A 119 -6.68 9.16 -2.29
N ILE A 120 -6.52 10.41 -2.72
CA ILE A 120 -5.24 10.95 -3.19
C ILE A 120 -4.19 10.88 -2.07
N ALA A 121 -4.54 11.29 -0.85
CA ALA A 121 -3.65 11.25 0.30
C ALA A 121 -3.29 9.82 0.72
N ASN A 122 -4.27 8.91 0.78
CA ASN A 122 -4.07 7.52 1.13
C ASN A 122 -3.23 6.77 0.08
N LEU A 123 -3.42 7.07 -1.21
CA LEU A 123 -2.62 6.51 -2.28
C LEU A 123 -1.13 6.90 -2.17
N VAL A 124 -0.82 8.10 -1.68
CA VAL A 124 0.56 8.48 -1.34
C VAL A 124 1.12 7.54 -0.27
N GLY A 125 0.38 7.30 0.81
CA GLY A 125 0.80 6.38 1.88
C GLY A 125 0.93 4.92 1.41
N VAL A 126 0.06 4.48 0.50
CA VAL A 126 0.11 3.13 -0.09
C VAL A 126 1.33 3.00 -1.00
N ARG A 127 1.56 3.92 -1.92
CA ARG A 127 2.57 3.81 -2.98
C ARG A 127 3.98 4.20 -2.55
N TYR A 128 4.13 5.13 -1.60
CA TYR A 128 5.43 5.69 -1.25
C TYR A 128 5.81 5.43 0.22
N LYS A 129 7.10 5.18 0.45
CA LYS A 129 7.69 5.05 1.79
C LYS A 129 7.63 6.42 2.47
N ASN A 130 7.19 6.46 3.73
CA ASN A 130 7.08 7.68 4.54
C ASN A 130 6.22 8.80 3.92
N GLY A 131 5.41 8.50 2.89
CA GLY A 131 4.62 9.51 2.18
C GLY A 131 5.46 10.48 1.32
N ASP A 132 6.70 10.16 1.03
CA ASP A 132 7.61 10.97 0.21
C ASP A 132 7.49 10.55 -1.26
N VAL A 133 6.88 11.42 -2.07
CA VAL A 133 6.65 11.19 -3.50
C VAL A 133 7.96 11.39 -4.27
N SER A 134 8.71 10.30 -4.39
CA SER A 134 9.95 10.23 -5.16
C SER A 134 10.15 8.83 -5.72
N PHE A 135 10.94 8.71 -6.81
CA PHE A 135 11.21 7.42 -7.43
C PHE A 135 11.90 6.45 -6.45
N GLU A 136 12.80 6.96 -5.62
CA GLU A 136 13.54 6.20 -4.62
C GLU A 136 12.62 5.67 -3.49
N ASN A 137 11.56 6.42 -3.17
CA ASN A 137 10.62 6.06 -2.12
C ASN A 137 9.37 5.32 -2.64
N ARG A 138 9.20 5.17 -3.95
CA ARG A 138 8.15 4.29 -4.47
C ARG A 138 8.37 2.87 -3.96
N LYS A 139 7.31 2.19 -3.53
CA LYS A 139 7.36 0.78 -3.16
C LYS A 139 7.37 -0.04 -4.45
N HIS A 140 8.57 -0.42 -4.90
CA HIS A 140 8.78 -1.09 -6.19
C HIS A 140 8.59 -2.59 -6.13
N PHE A 141 8.67 -3.18 -4.94
CA PHE A 141 8.56 -4.61 -4.71
C PHE A 141 7.35 -4.91 -3.83
N PHE A 142 6.70 -6.04 -4.09
CA PHE A 142 5.51 -6.43 -3.35
C PHE A 142 5.78 -6.51 -1.84
N THR A 143 6.91 -7.10 -1.46
CA THR A 143 7.30 -7.19 -0.05
C THR A 143 7.68 -5.84 0.59
N ASP A 144 7.77 -4.74 -0.17
CA ASP A 144 7.92 -3.41 0.43
C ASP A 144 6.68 -3.02 1.27
N TRP A 145 5.52 -3.61 0.98
CA TRP A 145 4.29 -3.35 1.75
C TRP A 145 4.37 -3.82 3.20
N SER A 146 5.13 -4.90 3.47
CA SER A 146 5.36 -5.40 4.83
C SER A 146 6.67 -4.93 5.45
N ALA A 147 7.69 -4.65 4.61
CA ALA A 147 9.03 -4.32 5.08
C ALA A 147 9.29 -2.82 5.27
N SER A 148 8.43 -1.93 4.73
CA SER A 148 8.56 -0.47 4.87
C SER A 148 7.73 0.05 6.05
N ALA A 149 8.21 1.07 6.75
CA ALA A 149 7.44 1.73 7.81
C ALA A 149 6.72 2.97 7.25
N PRO A 150 5.44 3.23 7.62
CA PRO A 150 4.54 2.26 8.25
C PRO A 150 4.22 1.08 7.31
N ALA A 151 4.11 -0.12 7.87
CA ALA A 151 3.75 -1.29 7.08
C ALA A 151 2.28 -1.20 6.64
N LEU A 152 2.01 -1.54 5.37
CA LEU A 152 0.65 -1.62 4.83
C LEU A 152 0.01 -2.99 5.08
N ALA A 153 0.85 -4.01 5.19
CA ALA A 153 0.41 -5.38 5.36
C ALA A 153 1.39 -6.15 6.27
N THR A 154 0.90 -7.23 6.84
CA THR A 154 1.71 -8.24 7.51
C THR A 154 1.97 -9.38 6.53
N ASP A 155 3.21 -9.83 6.41
CA ASP A 155 3.53 -11.08 5.73
C ASP A 155 3.05 -12.25 6.60
N VAL A 156 2.01 -12.93 6.16
CA VAL A 156 1.41 -14.08 6.87
C VAL A 156 1.84 -15.42 6.28
N THR A 157 2.65 -15.41 5.25
CA THR A 157 3.03 -16.59 4.44
C THR A 157 3.56 -17.74 5.28
N ALA A 158 4.48 -17.45 6.21
CA ALA A 158 5.07 -18.47 7.07
C ALA A 158 4.05 -19.16 8.01
N GLY A 159 2.96 -18.47 8.35
CA GLY A 159 1.90 -19.00 9.22
C GLY A 159 0.84 -19.82 8.48
N LEU A 160 0.87 -19.86 7.15
CA LEU A 160 -0.13 -20.56 6.35
C LEU A 160 0.21 -22.04 6.14
N SER A 161 1.50 -22.41 6.15
CA SER A 161 1.95 -23.76 5.88
C SER A 161 3.27 -24.07 6.59
N ASP A 162 3.37 -25.26 7.17
CA ASP A 162 4.64 -25.78 7.70
C ASP A 162 5.67 -26.06 6.58
N ASN A 163 5.21 -26.12 5.33
CA ASN A 163 6.02 -26.28 4.13
C ASN A 163 6.43 -24.94 3.48
N ALA A 164 6.22 -23.83 4.18
CA ALA A 164 6.67 -22.53 3.66
C ALA A 164 8.20 -22.48 3.58
N VAL A 165 8.71 -21.97 2.46
CA VAL A 165 10.13 -21.92 2.12
C VAL A 165 10.63 -20.48 2.23
N GLN A 166 11.80 -20.30 2.85
CA GLN A 166 12.48 -19.01 2.90
C GLN A 166 13.64 -18.96 1.89
N THR A 167 13.70 -17.88 1.11
CA THR A 167 14.76 -17.66 0.13
C THR A 167 15.36 -16.27 0.30
N SER A 168 16.70 -16.20 0.27
CA SER A 168 17.41 -14.92 0.26
C SER A 168 17.43 -14.35 -1.16
N LYS A 169 16.93 -13.13 -1.30
CA LYS A 169 16.87 -12.38 -2.56
C LYS A 169 17.80 -11.14 -2.50
N ARG A 170 18.18 -10.67 -3.65
CA ARG A 170 18.88 -9.40 -3.85
C ARG A 170 18.00 -8.52 -4.76
N LEU A 171 16.89 -8.02 -4.20
CA LEU A 171 15.90 -7.27 -4.97
C LEU A 171 16.55 -6.16 -5.78
N ASN A 172 16.10 -6.00 -7.03
CA ASN A 172 16.65 -5.13 -8.05
C ASN A 172 17.89 -5.67 -8.81
N SER A 173 18.55 -6.75 -8.36
CA SER A 173 19.69 -7.32 -9.09
C SER A 173 19.22 -8.28 -10.17
N LYS A 174 19.74 -8.20 -11.39
CA LYS A 174 19.52 -9.21 -12.42
C LYS A 174 20.53 -10.34 -12.29
N ASP A 175 20.14 -11.57 -12.63
CA ASP A 175 20.99 -12.75 -12.56
C ASP A 175 22.14 -12.70 -13.59
N ASP A 176 21.89 -12.04 -14.75
CA ASP A 176 22.87 -11.83 -15.82
C ASP A 176 23.73 -10.56 -15.63
N GLY A 177 23.55 -9.85 -14.51
CA GLY A 177 24.22 -8.60 -14.17
C GLY A 177 23.37 -7.36 -14.46
N GLY A 178 23.68 -6.28 -13.76
CA GLY A 178 22.91 -5.05 -13.80
C GLY A 178 21.72 -5.06 -12.83
N VAL A 179 20.76 -4.18 -13.10
CA VAL A 179 19.58 -3.98 -12.23
C VAL A 179 18.30 -3.87 -13.07
N TYR A 180 17.16 -4.18 -12.46
CA TYR A 180 15.84 -3.99 -13.08
C TYR A 180 15.46 -2.51 -13.15
N LEU A 181 15.74 -1.77 -12.07
CA LEU A 181 15.38 -0.37 -11.89
C LEU A 181 16.67 0.46 -11.72
N PRO A 182 17.22 1.05 -12.81
CA PRO A 182 18.39 1.89 -12.74
C PRO A 182 18.19 3.06 -11.77
N GLY A 183 19.23 3.40 -11.02
CA GLY A 183 19.17 4.45 -10.00
C GLY A 183 18.77 3.98 -8.60
N LEU A 184 18.19 2.78 -8.47
CA LEU A 184 17.86 2.20 -7.19
C LEU A 184 18.93 1.21 -6.70
N PRO A 185 19.14 1.10 -5.38
CA PRO A 185 20.07 0.13 -4.82
C PRO A 185 19.54 -1.31 -4.96
N VAL A 186 20.45 -2.27 -4.87
CA VAL A 186 20.11 -3.67 -4.64
C VAL A 186 19.82 -3.87 -3.15
N VAL A 187 18.66 -4.42 -2.82
CA VAL A 187 18.18 -4.57 -1.44
C VAL A 187 18.15 -6.06 -1.05
N PRO A 188 18.95 -6.50 -0.08
CA PRO A 188 18.82 -7.85 0.48
C PRO A 188 17.44 -8.02 1.12
N ARG A 189 16.76 -9.14 0.81
CA ARG A 189 15.44 -9.46 1.34
C ARG A 189 15.30 -10.96 1.54
N THR A 190 14.80 -11.40 2.69
CA THR A 190 14.27 -12.75 2.84
C THR A 190 12.83 -12.76 2.38
N VAL A 191 12.51 -13.60 1.41
CA VAL A 191 11.15 -13.79 0.90
C VAL A 191 10.70 -15.19 1.33
N THR A 192 9.56 -15.26 2.01
CA THR A 192 8.89 -16.51 2.35
C THR A 192 7.80 -16.77 1.33
N TYR A 193 7.69 -18.00 0.83
CA TYR A 193 6.60 -18.40 -0.06
C TYR A 193 6.12 -19.82 0.27
N VAL A 194 4.86 -20.11 -0.04
CA VAL A 194 4.32 -21.47 -0.03
C VAL A 194 4.40 -21.99 -1.45
N PRO A 195 5.15 -23.11 -1.73
CA PRO A 195 5.16 -23.73 -3.05
C PRO A 195 3.75 -24.08 -3.52
N SER A 196 3.47 -23.91 -4.82
CA SER A 196 2.11 -24.10 -5.35
C SER A 196 1.54 -25.49 -5.07
N GLU A 197 2.36 -26.53 -5.13
CA GLU A 197 1.98 -27.90 -4.82
C GLU A 197 1.68 -28.14 -3.33
N GLN A 198 2.03 -27.21 -2.45
CA GLN A 198 1.77 -27.22 -1.01
C GLN A 198 0.60 -26.33 -0.61
N VAL A 199 -0.05 -25.63 -1.58
CA VAL A 199 -1.25 -24.84 -1.35
C VAL A 199 -2.48 -25.76 -1.46
N ASP A 200 -2.73 -26.49 -0.40
CA ASP A 200 -3.87 -27.40 -0.26
C ASP A 200 -5.10 -26.69 0.36
N ASP A 201 -6.17 -27.44 0.59
CA ASP A 201 -7.41 -26.92 1.17
C ASP A 201 -7.20 -26.33 2.58
N ASP A 202 -6.25 -26.86 3.37
CA ASP A 202 -5.93 -26.35 4.69
C ASP A 202 -5.26 -24.96 4.58
N VAL A 203 -4.30 -24.79 3.67
CA VAL A 203 -3.69 -23.49 3.36
C VAL A 203 -4.75 -22.51 2.84
N VAL A 204 -5.59 -22.92 1.90
CA VAL A 204 -6.67 -22.06 1.35
C VAL A 204 -7.64 -21.63 2.44
N SER A 205 -8.00 -22.50 3.38
CA SER A 205 -8.90 -22.17 4.49
C SER A 205 -8.36 -21.11 5.46
N ARG A 206 -7.05 -20.90 5.47
CA ARG A 206 -6.37 -19.87 6.30
C ARG A 206 -6.20 -18.53 5.57
N LEU A 207 -6.45 -18.49 4.27
CA LEU A 207 -6.52 -17.24 3.52
C LEU A 207 -7.80 -16.48 3.89
N ALA A 208 -7.73 -15.16 3.80
CA ALA A 208 -8.89 -14.30 4.02
C ALA A 208 -9.18 -13.47 2.78
N THR A 209 -10.45 -13.28 2.43
CA THR A 209 -10.83 -12.34 1.38
C THR A 209 -10.22 -10.98 1.67
N GLY A 210 -9.48 -10.44 0.69
CA GLY A 210 -8.71 -9.20 0.83
C GLY A 210 -7.22 -9.41 1.09
N ASP A 211 -6.74 -10.65 1.29
CA ASP A 211 -5.30 -10.93 1.27
C ASP A 211 -4.74 -10.66 -0.13
N TYR A 212 -3.61 -9.99 -0.21
CA TYR A 212 -2.89 -9.83 -1.48
C TYR A 212 -1.96 -11.02 -1.69
N LEU A 213 -2.07 -11.64 -2.85
CA LEU A 213 -1.23 -12.75 -3.26
C LEU A 213 -0.21 -12.28 -4.29
N GLY A 214 1.05 -12.60 -4.06
CA GLY A 214 2.14 -12.44 -5.03
C GLY A 214 2.57 -13.79 -5.59
N ALA A 215 2.67 -13.93 -6.92
CA ALA A 215 3.26 -15.08 -7.57
C ALA A 215 4.78 -15.07 -7.34
N TYR A 216 5.32 -16.02 -6.57
CA TYR A 216 6.73 -16.07 -6.24
C TYR A 216 7.61 -16.08 -7.50
N ALA A 217 8.66 -15.25 -7.50
CA ALA A 217 9.63 -15.20 -8.59
C ALA A 217 10.82 -16.12 -8.29
N GLN A 218 11.19 -16.98 -9.25
CA GLN A 218 12.44 -17.75 -9.16
C GLN A 218 13.69 -16.85 -9.28
N ASP A 219 13.59 -15.78 -10.08
CA ASP A 219 14.67 -14.80 -10.25
C ASP A 219 15.14 -14.21 -8.91
N GLY A 220 16.46 -14.14 -8.72
CA GLY A 220 17.07 -13.69 -7.47
C GLY A 220 16.87 -12.22 -7.15
N GLY A 221 16.50 -11.42 -8.13
CA GLY A 221 16.28 -9.96 -8.02
C GLY A 221 14.84 -9.52 -7.90
N LEU A 222 13.89 -10.44 -7.95
CA LEU A 222 12.46 -10.19 -7.78
C LEU A 222 11.89 -11.01 -6.62
N ASP A 223 10.95 -10.45 -5.90
CA ASP A 223 10.17 -11.17 -4.90
C ASP A 223 9.00 -11.91 -5.55
N VAL A 224 8.24 -11.23 -6.40
CA VAL A 224 7.10 -11.77 -7.14
C VAL A 224 7.11 -11.30 -8.59
N THR A 225 6.44 -12.05 -9.47
CA THR A 225 6.27 -11.70 -10.89
C THR A 225 4.89 -11.09 -11.17
N HIS A 226 3.92 -11.28 -10.28
CA HIS A 226 2.56 -10.82 -10.43
C HIS A 226 1.88 -10.68 -9.07
N VAL A 227 0.88 -9.79 -8.97
CA VAL A 227 0.09 -9.59 -7.76
C VAL A 227 -1.41 -9.50 -8.07
N GLY A 228 -2.22 -9.86 -7.06
CA GLY A 228 -3.66 -9.74 -7.09
C GLY A 228 -4.24 -9.98 -5.71
N MET A 229 -5.54 -10.20 -5.62
CA MET A 229 -6.27 -10.36 -4.37
C MET A 229 -6.95 -11.73 -4.31
N PHE A 230 -6.87 -12.36 -3.16
CA PHE A 230 -7.65 -13.55 -2.84
C PHE A 230 -9.09 -13.15 -2.51
N ILE A 231 -10.05 -13.85 -3.12
CA ILE A 231 -11.48 -13.73 -2.84
C ILE A 231 -12.02 -15.15 -2.59
N ASP A 232 -12.61 -15.35 -1.43
CA ASP A 232 -13.42 -16.55 -1.14
C ASP A 232 -14.83 -16.33 -1.71
N ALA A 233 -14.99 -16.66 -2.99
CA ALA A 233 -16.24 -16.45 -3.71
C ALA A 233 -17.21 -17.66 -3.52
N PRO A 234 -18.54 -17.46 -3.63
CA PRO A 234 -19.53 -18.53 -3.45
C PRO A 234 -19.32 -19.74 -4.37
N ASP A 235 -18.79 -19.54 -5.57
CA ASP A 235 -18.50 -20.59 -6.55
C ASP A 235 -17.08 -21.17 -6.41
N GLY A 236 -16.36 -20.82 -5.35
CA GLY A 236 -15.02 -21.24 -5.01
C GLY A 236 -13.98 -20.12 -5.05
N PRO A 237 -12.80 -20.35 -4.44
CA PRO A 237 -11.75 -19.35 -4.32
C PRO A 237 -11.25 -18.85 -5.66
N VAL A 238 -11.08 -17.53 -5.79
CA VAL A 238 -10.54 -16.89 -6.99
C VAL A 238 -9.35 -15.95 -6.65
N PHE A 239 -8.50 -15.79 -7.62
CA PHE A 239 -7.47 -14.78 -7.68
C PHE A 239 -7.94 -13.65 -8.59
N ARG A 240 -8.26 -12.48 -8.02
CA ARG A 240 -8.69 -11.29 -8.75
C ARG A 240 -7.48 -10.43 -9.06
N HIS A 241 -7.21 -10.20 -10.35
CA HIS A 241 -6.00 -9.52 -10.78
C HIS A 241 -6.16 -8.80 -12.13
N ALA A 242 -5.30 -7.80 -12.39
CA ALA A 242 -5.17 -7.22 -13.71
C ALA A 242 -4.30 -8.14 -14.58
N SER A 243 -4.95 -8.93 -15.43
CA SER A 243 -4.31 -9.92 -16.29
C SER A 243 -3.80 -9.29 -17.58
N SER A 244 -2.46 -9.31 -17.79
CA SER A 244 -1.87 -8.88 -19.06
C SER A 244 -2.25 -9.81 -20.22
N GLN A 245 -2.50 -11.10 -19.95
CA GLN A 245 -2.92 -12.07 -20.97
C GLN A 245 -4.36 -11.85 -21.42
N SER A 246 -5.26 -11.53 -20.45
CA SER A 246 -6.67 -11.26 -20.75
C SER A 246 -6.94 -9.80 -21.11
N GLY A 247 -5.94 -8.92 -20.97
CA GLY A 247 -6.02 -7.49 -21.27
C GLY A 247 -6.91 -6.68 -20.33
N ARG A 248 -7.29 -7.22 -19.17
CA ARG A 248 -8.19 -6.56 -18.21
C ARG A 248 -8.14 -7.21 -16.83
N VAL A 249 -8.78 -6.57 -15.85
CA VAL A 249 -9.02 -7.15 -14.52
C VAL A 249 -10.05 -8.27 -14.63
N ILE A 250 -9.71 -9.45 -14.08
CA ILE A 250 -10.54 -10.65 -14.10
C ILE A 250 -10.43 -11.43 -12.78
N ASP A 251 -11.37 -12.34 -12.58
CA ASP A 251 -11.29 -13.43 -11.61
C ASP A 251 -10.78 -14.68 -12.30
N THR A 252 -9.73 -15.28 -11.77
CA THR A 252 -9.19 -16.57 -12.20
C THR A 252 -9.42 -17.58 -11.06
N PRO A 253 -9.98 -18.78 -11.28
CA PRO A 253 -10.05 -19.81 -10.24
C PRO A 253 -8.67 -20.03 -9.62
N LEU A 254 -8.57 -19.99 -8.28
CA LEU A 254 -7.28 -20.03 -7.58
C LEU A 254 -6.49 -21.28 -7.95
N SER A 255 -7.15 -22.45 -8.01
CA SER A 255 -6.51 -23.72 -8.38
C SER A 255 -5.92 -23.69 -9.79
N ALA A 256 -6.60 -23.06 -10.74
CA ALA A 256 -6.09 -22.91 -12.11
C ALA A 256 -4.88 -21.98 -12.14
N TYR A 257 -4.91 -20.89 -11.37
CA TYR A 257 -3.79 -19.96 -11.29
C TYR A 257 -2.54 -20.59 -10.64
N LEU A 258 -2.73 -21.34 -9.52
CA LEU A 258 -1.65 -22.06 -8.83
C LEU A 258 -0.91 -23.04 -9.76
N GLY A 259 -1.60 -23.66 -10.72
CA GLY A 259 -0.98 -24.52 -11.73
C GLY A 259 -0.03 -23.80 -12.71
N THR A 260 0.03 -22.46 -12.67
CA THR A 260 0.86 -21.64 -13.58
C THR A 260 2.03 -20.93 -12.92
N ILE A 261 2.18 -21.07 -11.61
CA ILE A 261 3.20 -20.35 -10.81
C ILE A 261 3.93 -21.31 -9.86
N ASP A 262 5.11 -20.91 -9.38
CA ASP A 262 5.93 -21.75 -8.50
C ASP A 262 5.50 -21.70 -7.02
N GLY A 263 4.77 -20.67 -6.61
CA GLY A 263 4.32 -20.51 -5.22
C GLY A 263 3.70 -19.13 -4.98
N ILE A 264 3.19 -18.95 -3.77
CA ILE A 264 2.55 -17.71 -3.34
C ILE A 264 3.25 -17.06 -2.16
N VAL A 265 3.33 -15.73 -2.20
CA VAL A 265 3.64 -14.84 -1.06
C VAL A 265 2.33 -14.18 -0.65
N VAL A 266 2.02 -14.15 0.64
CA VAL A 266 0.72 -13.65 1.12
C VAL A 266 0.90 -12.49 2.06
N LEU A 267 0.38 -11.34 1.68
CA LEU A 267 0.37 -10.12 2.48
C LEU A 267 -1.06 -9.79 2.93
N ARG A 268 -1.31 -9.82 4.24
CA ARG A 268 -2.59 -9.46 4.85
C ARG A 268 -2.58 -8.00 5.25
N PRO A 269 -3.47 -7.15 4.70
CA PRO A 269 -3.53 -5.73 5.01
C PRO A 269 -3.70 -5.46 6.50
N VAL A 270 -2.93 -4.47 7.02
CA VAL A 270 -3.17 -3.87 8.33
C VAL A 270 -4.07 -2.66 8.15
N MET A 271 -5.13 -2.58 8.93
CA MET A 271 -6.04 -1.43 8.93
C MET A 271 -5.99 -0.72 10.28
#